data_57bb943c55b945f95f7ddb2be4a23479
#
_entry.id   57bb943c55b945f95f7ddb2be4a23479
#
_cell.length_a   1.000
_cell.length_b   1.000
_cell.length_c   1.000
_cell.angle_alpha   90.00
_cell.angle_beta   90.00
_cell.angle_gamma   90.00
#
_symmetry.space_group_name_H-M   'P 1'
#
loop_
_entity.id
_entity.type
_entity.pdbx_description
1 polymer ?
#
loop_
_entity_poly.entity_id
_entity_poly.type
_entity_poly.pdbx_seq_one_letter_code
_entity_poly.pdbx_strand_id
1 'polypeptide(L)'
;MAKLQLMDTTIRDGQQSLWATRMSIGDMLPILPKMDRVGYWAIEAWGGATFDTCLRFLDENPWDRLRLIKSKTPNTRLSMLSRGQNLVGYKHYSREICFRFIEAAHRNGIDVFRVFDALNDIRNVVDNAEAIKECGAHFEGAISYTVSPVHTLDSFLEYGQQLKDLGADSIAIKDMAGMLTPYRTERIVKAFNAEIGLPIHVHCHYVGGMAPANIIKSAEAGAAIADTASAPLAFGNSHPAVEMIVAALEESRYDTGLDLGLLFEISEYWEEVRKRGHYKRGVSSLTHMKVYSHQVPGGMMSNLVSQLEIQNALDRLDEVMEEIPRVRAEVGYPPLVTPMSQIVGTQAVFNVLTGKRWSVVSKEMKDYICGYYGKAPGPMDQEIVAKVVGDSQVLDPDVAPGLLVTTTFAELEEEIGDLAKSEEDVLMYALFPNEARTYLSKHRTSEKVDFLLEEESSQTKEEDYVDINQIRELVRVAEESGVGEIVVEEEGARISVRMPGAMCAAPAVPVAVPAEAVPAAQVAPAAEPAAAPADNASRPASWHCVTAPMVGTFYAAPAPGEPPFVKVGDEVTANQTLCIVEAMKLMNEITSEEMGVVREVCLEDATPVEFGTPLFYIEPHNSHDAIGPESA
;
A
#
# COMPACT_ATOMS: atom_id res chain seq x y z
N MET A 1 -5.41 -38.14 10.81
CA MET A 1 -5.58 -36.73 10.54
C MET A 1 -4.30 -36.26 9.88
N ALA A 2 -4.39 -35.34 8.90
CA ALA A 2 -3.19 -34.85 8.22
C ALA A 2 -2.38 -33.93 9.16
N LYS A 3 -1.06 -33.87 8.96
CA LYS A 3 -0.15 -32.89 9.57
C LYS A 3 -0.60 -31.48 9.22
N LEU A 4 -0.40 -30.50 10.11
CA LEU A 4 -0.56 -29.09 9.73
C LEU A 4 0.56 -28.70 8.77
N GLN A 5 0.20 -28.15 7.62
CA GLN A 5 1.16 -27.58 6.68
C GLN A 5 1.35 -26.08 6.98
N LEU A 6 2.56 -25.56 6.77
CA LEU A 6 2.85 -24.15 6.98
C LEU A 6 3.17 -23.45 5.66
N MET A 7 2.64 -22.24 5.50
CA MET A 7 3.04 -21.31 4.45
C MET A 7 3.94 -20.23 5.05
N ASP A 8 5.07 -19.97 4.40
CA ASP A 8 5.95 -18.86 4.76
C ASP A 8 5.46 -17.55 4.12
N THR A 9 5.31 -16.52 4.91
CA THR A 9 4.90 -15.18 4.47
C THR A 9 6.00 -14.12 4.63
N THR A 10 7.20 -14.53 5.01
CA THR A 10 8.33 -13.66 5.36
C THR A 10 8.62 -12.61 4.29
N ILE A 11 8.75 -13.06 3.03
CA ILE A 11 9.17 -12.20 1.91
C ILE A 11 8.04 -11.42 1.24
N ARG A 12 6.78 -11.58 1.70
CA ARG A 12 5.64 -10.76 1.27
C ARG A 12 4.98 -10.05 2.46
N ASP A 13 4.11 -10.76 3.23
CA ASP A 13 3.31 -10.12 4.29
C ASP A 13 4.16 -9.70 5.49
N GLY A 14 5.13 -10.52 5.89
CA GLY A 14 6.04 -10.22 6.99
C GLY A 14 6.78 -8.90 6.78
N GLN A 15 7.46 -8.75 5.64
CA GLN A 15 8.15 -7.51 5.29
C GLN A 15 7.21 -6.34 5.01
N GLN A 16 6.04 -6.60 4.43
CA GLN A 16 5.04 -5.56 4.23
C GLN A 16 4.56 -4.99 5.56
N SER A 17 4.36 -5.85 6.54
CA SER A 17 3.82 -5.49 7.85
C SER A 17 4.83 -4.80 8.77
N LEU A 18 6.13 -5.10 8.65
CA LEU A 18 7.17 -4.62 9.57
C LEU A 18 8.21 -3.71 8.93
N TRP A 19 8.52 -3.91 7.63
CA TRP A 19 9.59 -3.20 6.92
C TRP A 19 9.07 -2.35 5.76
N ALA A 20 7.77 -2.02 5.79
CA ALA A 20 7.09 -1.17 4.80
C ALA A 20 7.34 -1.62 3.35
N THR A 21 7.49 -2.92 3.12
CA THR A 21 7.77 -3.53 1.81
C THR A 21 9.11 -3.06 1.20
N ARG A 22 10.14 -2.78 2.02
CA ARG A 22 11.44 -2.25 1.56
C ARG A 22 12.54 -3.32 1.37
N MET A 23 12.22 -4.60 1.53
CA MET A 23 13.18 -5.69 1.28
C MET A 23 13.48 -5.80 -0.21
N SER A 24 14.75 -5.66 -0.60
CA SER A 24 15.19 -5.77 -1.99
C SER A 24 15.26 -7.23 -2.45
N ILE A 25 15.23 -7.44 -3.76
CA ILE A 25 15.48 -8.79 -4.32
C ILE A 25 16.88 -9.30 -3.96
N GLY A 26 17.86 -8.40 -3.87
CA GLY A 26 19.22 -8.73 -3.43
C GLY A 26 19.30 -9.30 -2.02
N ASP A 27 18.41 -8.87 -1.12
CA ASP A 27 18.27 -9.43 0.22
C ASP A 27 17.62 -10.81 0.23
N MET A 28 16.79 -11.13 -0.77
CA MET A 28 16.06 -12.42 -0.83
C MET A 28 16.88 -13.53 -1.47
N LEU A 29 17.54 -13.24 -2.60
CA LEU A 29 18.17 -14.28 -3.43
C LEU A 29 19.13 -15.23 -2.69
N PRO A 30 19.99 -14.79 -1.74
CA PRO A 30 20.93 -15.69 -1.07
C PRO A 30 20.27 -16.75 -0.20
N ILE A 31 19.10 -16.48 0.39
CA ILE A 31 18.44 -17.38 1.34
C ILE A 31 17.40 -18.30 0.69
N LEU A 32 16.83 -17.88 -0.45
CA LEU A 32 15.76 -18.62 -1.13
C LEU A 32 16.07 -20.11 -1.36
N PRO A 33 17.30 -20.54 -1.76
CA PRO A 33 17.61 -21.97 -1.89
C PRO A 33 17.54 -22.74 -0.57
N LYS A 34 17.73 -22.09 0.59
CA LYS A 34 17.50 -22.72 1.89
C LYS A 34 16.01 -22.82 2.20
N MET A 35 15.26 -21.74 1.93
CA MET A 35 13.79 -21.72 2.10
C MET A 35 13.10 -22.78 1.23
N ASP A 36 13.59 -23.01 0.01
CA ASP A 36 13.06 -24.05 -0.90
C ASP A 36 13.20 -25.48 -0.35
N ARG A 37 14.13 -25.72 0.57
CA ARG A 37 14.37 -27.04 1.19
C ARG A 37 13.59 -27.28 2.47
N VAL A 38 12.95 -26.26 3.04
CA VAL A 38 12.22 -26.37 4.32
C VAL A 38 11.04 -27.33 4.22
N GLY A 39 10.36 -27.38 3.08
CA GLY A 39 9.15 -28.17 2.90
C GLY A 39 7.87 -27.41 3.24
N TYR A 40 7.88 -26.09 3.11
CA TYR A 40 6.68 -25.27 3.20
C TYR A 40 5.60 -25.72 2.20
N TRP A 41 4.35 -25.55 2.57
CA TRP A 41 3.22 -25.74 1.64
C TRP A 41 3.30 -24.79 0.45
N ALA A 42 3.65 -23.52 0.71
CA ALA A 42 4.00 -22.51 -0.27
C ALA A 42 4.82 -21.40 0.41
N ILE A 43 5.47 -20.56 -0.40
CA ILE A 43 6.04 -19.27 0.01
C ILE A 43 5.19 -18.17 -0.59
N GLU A 44 4.62 -17.29 0.24
CA GLU A 44 3.94 -16.10 -0.23
C GLU A 44 5.00 -15.08 -0.63
N ALA A 45 5.14 -14.86 -1.94
CA ALA A 45 6.26 -14.13 -2.52
C ALA A 45 5.85 -12.80 -3.17
N TRP A 46 4.57 -12.64 -3.54
CA TRP A 46 4.14 -11.57 -4.41
C TRP A 46 2.72 -11.08 -4.12
N GLY A 47 2.29 -9.97 -4.76
CA GLY A 47 0.99 -9.36 -4.52
C GLY A 47 0.99 -8.34 -3.38
N GLY A 48 -0.19 -7.96 -2.89
CA GLY A 48 -0.32 -6.90 -1.88
C GLY A 48 0.29 -5.59 -2.36
N ALA A 49 1.26 -5.05 -1.61
CA ALA A 49 2.00 -3.82 -1.93
C ALA A 49 3.38 -4.08 -2.55
N THR A 50 3.75 -5.35 -2.84
CA THR A 50 5.08 -5.63 -3.37
C THR A 50 5.27 -5.10 -4.79
N PHE A 51 4.21 -5.10 -5.59
CA PHE A 51 4.26 -4.68 -6.99
C PHE A 51 4.56 -3.18 -7.12
N ASP A 52 3.75 -2.33 -6.50
CA ASP A 52 3.93 -0.87 -6.56
C ASP A 52 5.21 -0.42 -5.86
N THR A 53 5.59 -1.10 -4.78
CA THR A 53 6.82 -0.79 -4.04
C THR A 53 8.08 -1.07 -4.86
N CYS A 54 8.09 -2.12 -5.69
CA CYS A 54 9.19 -2.36 -6.62
C CYS A 54 9.43 -1.14 -7.52
N LEU A 55 8.37 -0.58 -8.09
CA LEU A 55 8.45 0.57 -9.00
C LEU A 55 8.77 1.88 -8.26
N ARG A 56 8.09 2.13 -7.12
CA ARG A 56 8.17 3.41 -6.41
C ARG A 56 9.47 3.61 -5.61
N PHE A 57 10.00 2.53 -5.04
CA PHE A 57 11.01 2.66 -3.99
C PHE A 57 12.23 1.77 -4.15
N LEU A 58 12.12 0.65 -4.86
CA LEU A 58 13.21 -0.31 -4.97
C LEU A 58 13.93 -0.24 -6.32
N ASP A 59 13.34 0.47 -7.28
CA ASP A 59 13.85 0.53 -8.66
C ASP A 59 14.02 -0.88 -9.28
N GLU A 60 13.08 -1.78 -8.96
CA GLU A 60 13.04 -3.16 -9.40
C GLU A 60 11.86 -3.42 -10.35
N ASN A 61 12.07 -4.24 -11.38
CA ASN A 61 10.96 -4.77 -12.17
C ASN A 61 10.21 -5.85 -11.37
N PRO A 62 8.90 -5.68 -11.07
CA PRO A 62 8.16 -6.64 -10.27
C PRO A 62 8.05 -8.03 -10.92
N TRP A 63 8.07 -8.13 -12.25
CA TRP A 63 8.03 -9.38 -12.99
C TRP A 63 9.36 -10.13 -12.92
N ASP A 64 10.49 -9.40 -13.10
CA ASP A 64 11.84 -9.96 -12.96
C ASP A 64 12.07 -10.47 -11.53
N ARG A 65 11.62 -9.70 -10.54
CA ARG A 65 11.64 -10.13 -9.13
C ARG A 65 10.95 -11.47 -8.94
N LEU A 66 9.75 -11.65 -9.51
CA LEU A 66 9.02 -12.92 -9.44
C LEU A 66 9.77 -14.05 -10.10
N ARG A 67 10.27 -13.84 -11.33
CA ARG A 67 11.07 -14.84 -12.07
C ARG A 67 12.33 -15.28 -11.30
N LEU A 68 13.03 -14.31 -10.71
CA LEU A 68 14.22 -14.58 -9.89
C LEU A 68 13.88 -15.39 -8.64
N ILE A 69 12.80 -15.07 -7.93
CA ILE A 69 12.34 -15.86 -6.78
C ILE A 69 12.03 -17.29 -7.24
N LYS A 70 11.23 -17.48 -8.29
CA LYS A 70 10.85 -18.79 -8.80
C LYS A 70 12.07 -19.62 -9.21
N SER A 71 13.06 -18.99 -9.85
CA SER A 71 14.30 -19.67 -10.26
C SER A 71 15.12 -20.24 -9.07
N LYS A 72 14.97 -19.63 -7.88
CA LYS A 72 15.67 -20.05 -6.65
C LYS A 72 14.84 -20.95 -5.75
N THR A 73 13.54 -21.10 -6.05
CA THR A 73 12.59 -21.93 -5.28
C THR A 73 11.84 -22.91 -6.21
N PRO A 74 12.55 -23.75 -6.98
CA PRO A 74 11.91 -24.62 -7.98
C PRO A 74 11.01 -25.71 -7.38
N ASN A 75 11.25 -26.13 -6.13
CA ASN A 75 10.52 -27.22 -5.48
C ASN A 75 9.33 -26.75 -4.65
N THR A 76 9.31 -25.46 -4.27
CA THR A 76 8.25 -24.87 -3.45
C THR A 76 7.28 -24.06 -4.30
N ARG A 77 5.99 -24.22 -4.04
CA ARG A 77 4.97 -23.40 -4.69
C ARG A 77 5.11 -21.95 -4.27
N LEU A 78 4.91 -21.02 -5.21
CA LEU A 78 4.82 -19.61 -4.90
C LEU A 78 3.35 -19.17 -4.82
N SER A 79 3.04 -18.41 -3.78
CA SER A 79 1.73 -17.82 -3.56
C SER A 79 1.77 -16.31 -3.76
N MET A 80 0.65 -15.75 -4.25
CA MET A 80 0.41 -14.31 -4.27
C MET A 80 -0.91 -13.95 -3.62
N LEU A 81 -0.98 -12.71 -3.11
CA LEU A 81 -2.23 -12.10 -2.64
C LEU A 81 -2.83 -11.23 -3.73
N SER A 82 -4.08 -11.53 -4.14
CA SER A 82 -4.89 -10.73 -5.07
C SER A 82 -6.12 -10.16 -4.36
N ARG A 83 -6.45 -8.89 -4.68
CA ARG A 83 -7.62 -8.18 -4.13
C ARG A 83 -8.82 -8.29 -5.09
N GLY A 84 -9.19 -9.50 -5.49
CA GLY A 84 -10.27 -9.70 -6.46
C GLY A 84 -10.11 -8.80 -7.68
N GLN A 85 -11.19 -8.12 -8.08
CA GLN A 85 -11.21 -7.22 -9.24
C GLN A 85 -10.20 -6.07 -9.19
N ASN A 86 -9.63 -5.77 -8.00
CA ASN A 86 -8.58 -4.78 -7.82
C ASN A 86 -7.16 -5.34 -8.03
N LEU A 87 -7.00 -6.63 -8.25
CA LEU A 87 -5.70 -7.30 -8.42
C LEU A 87 -4.70 -6.91 -7.31
N VAL A 88 -3.65 -6.17 -7.67
CA VAL A 88 -2.68 -5.60 -6.71
C VAL A 88 -2.85 -4.08 -6.53
N GLY A 89 -3.82 -3.46 -7.23
CA GLY A 89 -4.15 -2.04 -7.16
C GLY A 89 -5.23 -1.70 -6.13
N TYR A 90 -5.82 -0.51 -6.28
CA TYR A 90 -6.78 0.07 -5.33
C TYR A 90 -8.15 0.39 -5.98
N LYS A 91 -8.31 0.17 -7.29
CA LYS A 91 -9.52 0.35 -8.08
C LYS A 91 -9.85 -0.94 -8.83
N HIS A 92 -11.07 -1.05 -9.33
CA HIS A 92 -11.44 -2.16 -10.21
C HIS A 92 -10.76 -2.05 -11.56
N TYR A 93 -10.38 -3.19 -12.11
CA TYR A 93 -9.87 -3.34 -13.48
C TYR A 93 -10.87 -4.10 -14.33
N SER A 94 -10.80 -3.94 -15.65
CA SER A 94 -11.66 -4.69 -16.58
C SER A 94 -11.35 -6.19 -16.53
N ARG A 95 -12.33 -6.99 -16.93
CA ARG A 95 -12.16 -8.44 -17.02
C ARG A 95 -10.93 -8.82 -17.84
N GLU A 96 -10.70 -8.16 -18.98
CA GLU A 96 -9.53 -8.43 -19.83
C GLU A 96 -8.21 -8.24 -19.08
N ILE A 97 -8.08 -7.15 -18.36
CA ILE A 97 -6.86 -6.86 -17.56
C ILE A 97 -6.70 -7.87 -16.43
N CYS A 98 -7.79 -8.27 -15.76
CA CYS A 98 -7.74 -9.30 -14.71
C CYS A 98 -7.23 -10.63 -15.26
N PHE A 99 -7.75 -11.08 -16.39
CA PHE A 99 -7.33 -12.32 -17.04
C PHE A 99 -5.87 -12.29 -17.45
N ARG A 100 -5.46 -11.27 -18.20
CA ARG A 100 -4.05 -11.11 -18.65
C ARG A 100 -3.08 -11.04 -17.49
N PHE A 101 -3.43 -10.32 -16.42
CA PHE A 101 -2.56 -10.20 -15.23
C PHE A 101 -2.37 -11.55 -14.54
N ILE A 102 -3.45 -12.31 -14.33
CA ILE A 102 -3.39 -13.62 -13.67
C ILE A 102 -2.61 -14.62 -14.53
N GLU A 103 -2.87 -14.65 -15.84
CA GLU A 103 -2.14 -15.48 -16.79
C GLU A 103 -0.65 -15.16 -16.81
N ALA A 104 -0.30 -13.86 -16.86
CA ALA A 104 1.09 -13.41 -16.79
C ALA A 104 1.73 -13.80 -15.44
N ALA A 105 1.05 -13.62 -14.31
CA ALA A 105 1.55 -13.99 -12.99
C ALA A 105 1.81 -15.51 -12.89
N HIS A 106 0.88 -16.33 -13.38
CA HIS A 106 1.05 -17.79 -13.41
C HIS A 106 2.22 -18.20 -14.31
N ARG A 107 2.31 -17.65 -15.52
CA ARG A 107 3.41 -17.89 -16.45
C ARG A 107 4.79 -17.53 -15.87
N ASN A 108 4.85 -16.53 -15.00
CA ASN A 108 6.06 -16.08 -14.32
C ASN A 108 6.35 -16.82 -12.99
N GLY A 109 5.49 -17.78 -12.59
CA GLY A 109 5.80 -18.71 -11.52
C GLY A 109 4.87 -18.71 -10.30
N ILE A 110 3.75 -18.01 -10.33
CA ILE A 110 2.73 -18.11 -9.28
C ILE A 110 1.94 -19.41 -9.45
N ASP A 111 1.92 -20.21 -8.41
CA ASP A 111 1.22 -21.49 -8.35
C ASP A 111 -0.10 -21.40 -7.56
N VAL A 112 -0.17 -20.49 -6.58
CA VAL A 112 -1.31 -20.31 -5.68
C VAL A 112 -1.75 -18.86 -5.68
N PHE A 113 -3.01 -18.63 -6.01
CA PHE A 113 -3.63 -17.30 -5.95
C PHE A 113 -4.57 -17.23 -4.75
N ARG A 114 -4.18 -16.51 -3.72
CA ARG A 114 -5.06 -16.14 -2.61
C ARG A 114 -5.84 -14.90 -2.99
N VAL A 115 -7.13 -15.08 -3.26
CA VAL A 115 -8.01 -13.99 -3.71
C VAL A 115 -8.97 -13.63 -2.59
N PHE A 116 -8.98 -12.36 -2.21
CA PHE A 116 -9.96 -11.81 -1.27
C PHE A 116 -10.68 -10.60 -1.85
N ASP A 117 -11.89 -10.38 -1.41
CA ASP A 117 -12.57 -9.10 -1.54
C ASP A 117 -12.72 -8.43 -0.18
N ALA A 118 -12.57 -7.10 -0.13
CA ALA A 118 -12.61 -6.35 1.12
C ALA A 118 -13.99 -6.37 1.80
N LEU A 119 -15.06 -6.54 1.02
CA LEU A 119 -16.43 -6.57 1.49
C LEU A 119 -17.00 -7.99 1.62
N ASN A 120 -16.23 -9.01 1.20
CA ASN A 120 -16.70 -10.37 0.95
C ASN A 120 -17.85 -10.40 -0.09
N ASP A 121 -17.75 -9.55 -1.10
CA ASP A 121 -18.67 -9.55 -2.24
C ASP A 121 -18.16 -10.51 -3.32
N ILE A 122 -18.85 -11.61 -3.50
CA ILE A 122 -18.44 -12.67 -4.42
C ILE A 122 -18.31 -12.17 -5.87
N ARG A 123 -19.09 -11.15 -6.26
CA ARG A 123 -19.08 -10.59 -7.62
C ARG A 123 -17.72 -9.98 -8.00
N ASN A 124 -16.96 -9.50 -7.01
CA ASN A 124 -15.61 -8.96 -7.19
C ASN A 124 -14.53 -10.04 -7.30
N VAL A 125 -14.90 -11.33 -7.17
CA VAL A 125 -13.95 -12.46 -7.20
C VAL A 125 -14.10 -13.29 -8.46
N VAL A 126 -15.24 -13.21 -9.15
CA VAL A 126 -15.61 -14.08 -10.30
C VAL A 126 -14.53 -14.10 -11.37
N ASP A 127 -14.12 -12.93 -11.89
CA ASP A 127 -13.15 -12.85 -12.99
C ASP A 127 -11.79 -13.46 -12.62
N ASN A 128 -11.35 -13.22 -11.37
CA ASN A 128 -10.12 -13.83 -10.86
C ASN A 128 -10.24 -15.36 -10.77
N ALA A 129 -11.35 -15.86 -10.20
CA ALA A 129 -11.57 -17.29 -10.06
C ALA A 129 -11.55 -18.01 -11.41
N GLU A 130 -12.25 -17.47 -12.40
CA GLU A 130 -12.29 -18.02 -13.76
C GLU A 130 -10.90 -18.02 -14.40
N ALA A 131 -10.17 -16.89 -14.38
CA ALA A 131 -8.84 -16.79 -14.94
C ALA A 131 -7.85 -17.77 -14.29
N ILE A 132 -7.88 -17.92 -12.95
CA ILE A 132 -7.03 -18.85 -12.21
C ILE A 132 -7.33 -20.30 -12.62
N LYS A 133 -8.62 -20.65 -12.74
CA LYS A 133 -9.03 -22.01 -13.15
C LYS A 133 -8.64 -22.30 -14.59
N GLU A 134 -8.74 -21.34 -15.49
CA GLU A 134 -8.30 -21.49 -16.90
C GLU A 134 -6.79 -21.73 -16.98
N CYS A 135 -5.98 -21.08 -16.14
CA CYS A 135 -4.55 -21.33 -16.04
C CYS A 135 -4.19 -22.68 -15.39
N GLY A 136 -5.15 -23.34 -14.73
CA GLY A 136 -4.91 -24.57 -13.98
C GLY A 136 -4.13 -24.35 -12.66
N ALA A 137 -4.07 -23.12 -12.16
CA ALA A 137 -3.45 -22.76 -10.90
C ALA A 137 -4.37 -23.02 -9.70
N HIS A 138 -3.80 -23.01 -8.48
CA HIS A 138 -4.56 -23.21 -7.25
C HIS A 138 -5.32 -21.93 -6.87
N PHE A 139 -6.63 -22.01 -6.81
CA PHE A 139 -7.49 -20.94 -6.33
C PHE A 139 -7.76 -21.08 -4.83
N GLU A 140 -7.17 -20.22 -4.01
CA GLU A 140 -7.47 -20.09 -2.60
C GLU A 140 -8.42 -18.90 -2.37
N GLY A 141 -9.70 -19.18 -2.14
CA GLY A 141 -10.69 -18.16 -1.81
C GLY A 141 -10.52 -17.70 -0.37
N ALA A 142 -10.37 -16.38 -0.15
CA ALA A 142 -10.11 -15.85 1.18
C ALA A 142 -11.29 -15.03 1.73
N ILE A 143 -11.64 -15.30 2.97
CA ILE A 143 -12.68 -14.60 3.73
C ILE A 143 -12.03 -13.47 4.51
N SER A 144 -12.41 -12.22 4.26
CA SER A 144 -12.02 -11.07 5.06
C SER A 144 -12.71 -11.15 6.42
N TYR A 145 -11.99 -11.76 7.40
CA TYR A 145 -12.54 -11.98 8.73
C TYR A 145 -12.59 -10.67 9.53
N THR A 146 -13.73 -10.42 10.16
CA THR A 146 -13.92 -9.29 11.07
C THR A 146 -15.01 -9.61 12.07
N VAL A 147 -15.22 -8.72 13.06
CA VAL A 147 -16.27 -8.83 14.07
C VAL A 147 -17.20 -7.63 13.98
N SER A 148 -18.48 -7.89 13.80
CA SER A 148 -19.53 -6.86 13.81
C SER A 148 -20.90 -7.53 14.03
N PRO A 149 -21.98 -6.77 14.20
CA PRO A 149 -23.33 -7.33 14.32
C PRO A 149 -23.79 -8.11 13.06
N VAL A 150 -23.23 -7.80 11.88
CA VAL A 150 -23.62 -8.42 10.59
C VAL A 150 -22.68 -9.56 10.16
N HIS A 151 -21.46 -9.62 10.68
CA HIS A 151 -20.51 -10.69 10.38
C HIS A 151 -20.68 -11.85 11.37
N THR A 152 -21.56 -12.77 11.01
CA THR A 152 -21.89 -13.98 11.77
C THR A 152 -21.15 -15.20 11.21
N LEU A 153 -21.19 -16.32 11.94
CA LEU A 153 -20.65 -17.58 11.41
C LEU A 153 -21.39 -18.00 10.14
N ASP A 154 -22.71 -17.83 10.13
CA ASP A 154 -23.56 -18.20 8.99
C ASP A 154 -23.22 -17.36 7.75
N SER A 155 -23.00 -16.04 7.89
CA SER A 155 -22.60 -15.19 6.78
C SER A 155 -21.23 -15.57 6.21
N PHE A 156 -20.28 -16.01 7.05
CA PHE A 156 -19.01 -16.51 6.57
C PHE A 156 -19.13 -17.87 5.88
N LEU A 157 -20.00 -18.77 6.37
CA LEU A 157 -20.25 -20.05 5.71
C LEU A 157 -20.94 -19.87 4.37
N GLU A 158 -21.90 -18.96 4.27
CA GLU A 158 -22.55 -18.61 3.00
C GLU A 158 -21.51 -18.12 1.97
N TYR A 159 -20.65 -17.19 2.36
CA TYR A 159 -19.59 -16.71 1.47
C TYR A 159 -18.57 -17.81 1.13
N GLY A 160 -18.21 -18.66 2.10
CA GLY A 160 -17.37 -19.83 1.87
C GLY A 160 -17.98 -20.83 0.87
N GLN A 161 -19.31 -21.01 0.90
CA GLN A 161 -20.00 -21.85 -0.09
C GLN A 161 -19.96 -21.21 -1.48
N GLN A 162 -20.15 -19.89 -1.59
CA GLN A 162 -20.04 -19.16 -2.85
C GLN A 162 -18.61 -19.29 -3.45
N LEU A 163 -17.57 -19.18 -2.63
CA LEU A 163 -16.18 -19.40 -3.08
C LEU A 163 -15.97 -20.84 -3.57
N LYS A 164 -16.52 -21.84 -2.87
CA LYS A 164 -16.47 -23.22 -3.31
C LYS A 164 -17.19 -23.43 -4.65
N ASP A 165 -18.35 -22.80 -4.83
CA ASP A 165 -19.14 -22.89 -6.07
C ASP A 165 -18.40 -22.24 -7.25
N LEU A 166 -17.57 -21.24 -7.01
CA LEU A 166 -16.62 -20.68 -7.99
C LEU A 166 -15.40 -21.59 -8.26
N GLY A 167 -15.29 -22.73 -7.56
CA GLY A 167 -14.23 -23.71 -7.78
C GLY A 167 -12.98 -23.46 -6.94
N ALA A 168 -13.10 -22.86 -5.77
CA ALA A 168 -11.95 -22.74 -4.83
C ALA A 168 -11.41 -24.13 -4.46
N ASP A 169 -10.08 -24.24 -4.45
CA ASP A 169 -9.36 -25.47 -4.05
C ASP A 169 -9.09 -25.49 -2.53
N SER A 170 -9.08 -24.32 -1.89
CA SER A 170 -8.98 -24.14 -0.43
C SER A 170 -9.63 -22.84 0.00
N ILE A 171 -9.96 -22.70 1.29
CA ILE A 171 -10.53 -21.50 1.89
C ILE A 171 -9.58 -20.93 2.94
N ALA A 172 -9.17 -19.67 2.76
CA ALA A 172 -8.39 -18.95 3.75
C ALA A 172 -9.31 -18.11 4.66
N ILE A 173 -9.17 -18.26 5.97
CA ILE A 173 -9.77 -17.36 6.97
C ILE A 173 -8.75 -16.27 7.27
N LYS A 174 -8.96 -15.08 6.72
CA LYS A 174 -7.99 -13.99 6.70
C LYS A 174 -8.28 -12.97 7.80
N ASP A 175 -7.60 -13.10 8.93
CA ASP A 175 -7.68 -12.20 10.08
C ASP A 175 -6.53 -11.18 10.09
N MET A 176 -6.69 -10.13 9.33
CA MET A 176 -5.69 -9.05 9.22
C MET A 176 -5.56 -8.20 10.49
N ALA A 177 -6.62 -8.10 11.27
CA ALA A 177 -6.64 -7.31 12.50
C ALA A 177 -6.20 -8.10 13.75
N GLY A 178 -6.00 -9.41 13.64
CA GLY A 178 -5.65 -10.29 14.77
C GLY A 178 -6.77 -10.40 15.80
N MET A 179 -8.02 -10.45 15.35
CA MET A 179 -9.22 -10.47 16.19
C MET A 179 -9.74 -11.87 16.53
N LEU A 180 -9.23 -12.88 15.84
CA LEU A 180 -9.51 -14.26 16.18
C LEU A 180 -9.04 -14.56 17.60
N THR A 181 -9.86 -15.33 18.30
CA THR A 181 -9.48 -15.93 19.58
C THR A 181 -9.44 -17.45 19.43
N PRO A 182 -8.73 -18.20 20.28
CA PRO A 182 -8.58 -19.64 20.12
C PRO A 182 -9.89 -20.41 19.96
N TYR A 183 -10.90 -20.07 20.76
CA TYR A 183 -12.21 -20.73 20.68
C TYR A 183 -13.07 -20.27 19.49
N ARG A 184 -12.91 -19.04 19.01
CA ARG A 184 -13.56 -18.60 17.76
C ARG A 184 -12.92 -19.33 16.58
N THR A 185 -11.60 -19.42 16.54
CA THR A 185 -10.86 -20.16 15.51
C THR A 185 -11.31 -21.63 15.46
N GLU A 186 -11.35 -22.30 16.61
CA GLU A 186 -11.82 -23.70 16.71
C GLU A 186 -13.25 -23.83 16.14
N ARG A 187 -14.16 -22.95 16.54
CA ARG A 187 -15.56 -22.98 16.10
C ARG A 187 -15.70 -22.79 14.58
N ILE A 188 -14.99 -21.79 14.03
CA ILE A 188 -15.05 -21.47 12.60
C ILE A 188 -14.46 -22.64 11.80
N VAL A 189 -13.26 -23.11 12.12
CA VAL A 189 -12.61 -24.20 11.40
C VAL A 189 -13.44 -25.48 11.42
N LYS A 190 -14.04 -25.83 12.56
CA LYS A 190 -14.94 -27.00 12.67
C LYS A 190 -16.18 -26.86 11.79
N ALA A 191 -16.81 -25.67 11.77
CA ALA A 191 -17.98 -25.40 10.95
C ALA A 191 -17.65 -25.50 9.46
N PHE A 192 -16.57 -24.86 9.04
CA PHE A 192 -16.12 -24.92 7.63
C PHE A 192 -15.76 -26.33 7.18
N ASN A 193 -15.06 -27.12 8.00
CA ASN A 193 -14.78 -28.52 7.70
C ASN A 193 -16.07 -29.35 7.56
N ALA A 194 -17.09 -29.08 8.39
CA ALA A 194 -18.34 -29.83 8.36
C ALA A 194 -19.24 -29.46 7.17
N GLU A 195 -19.32 -28.18 6.82
CA GLU A 195 -20.28 -27.67 5.84
C GLU A 195 -19.68 -27.43 4.47
N ILE A 196 -18.46 -26.87 4.40
CA ILE A 196 -17.80 -26.57 3.14
C ILE A 196 -16.96 -27.76 2.66
N GLY A 197 -16.18 -28.37 3.55
CA GLY A 197 -15.40 -29.59 3.27
C GLY A 197 -14.18 -29.39 2.38
N LEU A 198 -13.73 -28.15 2.15
CA LEU A 198 -12.45 -27.82 1.51
C LEU A 198 -11.33 -27.68 2.55
N PRO A 199 -10.04 -27.83 2.16
CA PRO A 199 -8.93 -27.51 3.03
C PRO A 199 -9.02 -26.10 3.59
N ILE A 200 -8.92 -25.95 4.92
CA ILE A 200 -8.99 -24.64 5.57
C ILE A 200 -7.59 -24.15 5.88
N HIS A 201 -7.31 -22.92 5.46
CA HIS A 201 -6.08 -22.18 5.70
C HIS A 201 -6.34 -21.07 6.73
N VAL A 202 -5.54 -20.99 7.79
CA VAL A 202 -5.68 -19.95 8.81
C VAL A 202 -4.57 -18.92 8.66
N HIS A 203 -4.97 -17.69 8.30
CA HIS A 203 -4.12 -16.52 8.22
C HIS A 203 -4.48 -15.58 9.38
N CYS A 204 -3.60 -15.39 10.33
CA CYS A 204 -3.87 -14.61 11.52
C CYS A 204 -2.68 -13.72 11.88
N HIS A 205 -2.90 -12.40 11.89
CA HIS A 205 -1.89 -11.46 12.36
C HIS A 205 -1.72 -11.49 13.89
N TYR A 206 -0.53 -11.15 14.38
CA TYR A 206 -0.17 -11.26 15.79
C TYR A 206 -0.64 -10.06 16.64
N VAL A 207 -1.29 -9.06 16.06
CA VAL A 207 -1.63 -7.77 16.71
C VAL A 207 -2.22 -7.93 18.13
N GLY A 208 -3.16 -8.86 18.30
CA GLY A 208 -3.77 -9.17 19.61
C GLY A 208 -2.97 -10.18 20.45
N GLY A 209 -1.80 -10.64 20.01
CA GLY A 209 -0.97 -11.59 20.73
C GLY A 209 -1.45 -13.04 20.76
N MET A 210 -2.62 -13.36 20.16
CA MET A 210 -3.24 -14.68 20.26
C MET A 210 -2.96 -15.61 19.07
N ALA A 211 -2.28 -15.12 18.03
CA ALA A 211 -2.09 -15.88 16.79
C ALA A 211 -1.46 -17.28 16.99
N PRO A 212 -0.44 -17.52 17.84
CA PRO A 212 0.08 -18.86 18.08
C PRO A 212 -0.97 -19.81 18.66
N ALA A 213 -1.75 -19.33 19.64
CA ALA A 213 -2.81 -20.12 20.24
C ALA A 213 -3.95 -20.41 19.24
N ASN A 214 -4.24 -19.44 18.35
CA ASN A 214 -5.20 -19.63 17.25
C ASN A 214 -4.75 -20.73 16.29
N ILE A 215 -3.46 -20.75 15.90
CA ILE A 215 -2.92 -21.78 15.00
C ILE A 215 -2.98 -23.16 15.66
N ILE A 216 -2.56 -23.28 16.93
CA ILE A 216 -2.67 -24.56 17.67
C ILE A 216 -4.13 -25.04 17.71
N LYS A 217 -5.08 -24.16 18.05
CA LYS A 217 -6.50 -24.48 18.06
C LYS A 217 -7.06 -24.81 16.68
N SER A 218 -6.56 -24.15 15.65
CA SER A 218 -6.95 -24.46 14.27
C SER A 218 -6.51 -25.85 13.85
N ALA A 219 -5.27 -26.26 14.19
CA ALA A 219 -4.78 -27.59 13.96
C ALA A 219 -5.62 -28.66 14.67
N GLU A 220 -5.96 -28.42 15.95
CA GLU A 220 -6.86 -29.30 16.71
C GLU A 220 -8.26 -29.40 16.08
N ALA A 221 -8.74 -28.33 15.48
CA ALA A 221 -10.03 -28.27 14.79
C ALA A 221 -10.01 -28.87 13.37
N GLY A 222 -8.83 -29.19 12.83
CA GLY A 222 -8.65 -29.81 11.53
C GLY A 222 -8.34 -28.84 10.39
N ALA A 223 -7.75 -27.68 10.67
CA ALA A 223 -7.16 -26.83 9.64
C ALA A 223 -6.04 -27.57 8.91
N ALA A 224 -5.96 -27.37 7.60
CA ALA A 224 -4.95 -28.01 6.76
C ALA A 224 -3.66 -27.19 6.70
N ILE A 225 -3.76 -25.85 6.70
CA ILE A 225 -2.65 -24.94 6.45
C ILE A 225 -2.72 -23.76 7.44
N ALA A 226 -1.56 -23.21 7.80
CA ALA A 226 -1.46 -21.96 8.56
C ALA A 226 -0.31 -21.07 8.06
N ASP A 227 -0.49 -19.75 8.16
CA ASP A 227 0.53 -18.76 7.82
C ASP A 227 1.47 -18.50 8.99
N THR A 228 2.75 -18.37 8.66
CA THR A 228 3.83 -18.04 9.59
C THR A 228 4.86 -17.15 8.91
N ALA A 229 5.71 -16.50 9.70
CA ALA A 229 6.87 -15.76 9.19
C ALA A 229 8.11 -16.13 9.99
N SER A 230 9.32 -15.97 9.44
CA SER A 230 10.57 -16.14 10.17
C SER A 230 10.67 -15.13 11.32
N ALA A 231 11.23 -15.52 12.46
CA ALA A 231 11.20 -14.76 13.72
C ALA A 231 11.60 -13.27 13.61
N PRO A 232 12.60 -12.83 12.83
CA PRO A 232 12.93 -11.43 12.67
C PRO A 232 11.84 -10.59 11.98
N LEU A 233 10.97 -11.23 11.20
CA LEU A 233 9.84 -10.64 10.49
C LEU A 233 8.48 -11.11 11.03
N ALA A 234 8.46 -11.72 12.21
CA ALA A 234 7.26 -12.17 12.90
C ALA A 234 6.83 -11.19 14.00
N PHE A 235 5.69 -11.47 14.61
CA PHE A 235 5.12 -10.73 15.73
C PHE A 235 4.59 -9.33 15.38
N GLY A 236 4.11 -8.58 16.37
CA GLY A 236 3.56 -7.25 16.17
C GLY A 236 2.43 -7.24 15.13
N ASN A 237 2.64 -6.51 14.03
CA ASN A 237 1.69 -6.44 12.93
C ASN A 237 1.81 -7.58 11.91
N SER A 238 2.79 -8.49 12.08
CA SER A 238 3.02 -9.63 11.20
C SER A 238 2.37 -10.91 11.74
N HIS A 239 2.87 -12.06 11.34
CA HIS A 239 2.41 -13.40 11.70
C HIS A 239 3.15 -13.97 12.91
N PRO A 240 2.72 -15.11 13.48
CA PRO A 240 3.52 -15.83 14.47
C PRO A 240 4.80 -16.39 13.83
N ALA A 241 5.84 -16.51 14.64
CA ALA A 241 7.10 -17.08 14.18
C ALA A 241 6.95 -18.55 13.80
N VAL A 242 7.48 -18.94 12.63
CA VAL A 242 7.45 -20.34 12.16
C VAL A 242 8.16 -21.25 13.15
N GLU A 243 9.30 -20.82 13.69
CA GLU A 243 10.09 -21.55 14.67
C GLU A 243 9.28 -21.88 15.94
N MET A 244 8.47 -20.90 16.38
CA MET A 244 7.59 -21.07 17.55
C MET A 244 6.48 -22.10 17.27
N ILE A 245 5.86 -22.05 16.09
CA ILE A 245 4.76 -22.94 15.75
C ILE A 245 5.27 -24.37 15.56
N VAL A 246 6.43 -24.54 14.90
CA VAL A 246 7.06 -25.85 14.73
C VAL A 246 7.40 -26.46 16.10
N ALA A 247 8.08 -25.71 16.96
CA ALA A 247 8.41 -26.18 18.32
C ALA A 247 7.17 -26.47 19.17
N ALA A 248 6.10 -25.66 19.05
CA ALA A 248 4.86 -25.88 19.83
C ALA A 248 4.05 -27.11 19.38
N LEU A 249 4.22 -27.56 18.14
CA LEU A 249 3.53 -28.72 17.58
C LEU A 249 4.36 -30.00 17.59
N GLU A 250 5.66 -29.92 17.92
CA GLU A 250 6.54 -31.04 18.08
C GLU A 250 5.95 -32.09 19.05
N GLU A 251 6.17 -33.38 18.82
CA GLU A 251 5.61 -34.51 19.57
C GLU A 251 4.07 -34.60 19.57
N SER A 252 3.36 -33.67 18.91
CA SER A 252 1.90 -33.75 18.76
C SER A 252 1.52 -34.51 17.48
N ARG A 253 0.26 -34.92 17.39
CA ARG A 253 -0.28 -35.50 16.15
C ARG A 253 -0.37 -34.52 14.98
N TYR A 254 -0.10 -33.26 15.22
CA TYR A 254 -0.12 -32.15 14.25
C TYR A 254 1.28 -31.71 13.87
N ASP A 255 2.30 -32.41 14.37
CA ASP A 255 3.71 -32.13 14.07
C ASP A 255 3.90 -31.85 12.57
N THR A 256 4.49 -30.71 12.26
CA THR A 256 4.71 -30.25 10.89
C THR A 256 5.80 -31.07 10.19
N GLY A 257 6.74 -31.61 10.94
CA GLY A 257 7.92 -32.33 10.46
C GLY A 257 8.94 -31.44 9.77
N LEU A 258 8.88 -30.13 9.97
CA LEU A 258 9.87 -29.18 9.47
C LEU A 258 11.13 -29.21 10.35
N ASP A 259 12.30 -29.02 9.72
CA ASP A 259 13.59 -29.00 10.42
C ASP A 259 13.80 -27.67 11.13
N LEU A 260 13.70 -27.65 12.45
CA LEU A 260 13.88 -26.48 13.29
C LEU A 260 15.31 -25.90 13.20
N GLY A 261 16.31 -26.74 12.98
CA GLY A 261 17.70 -26.28 12.78
C GLY A 261 17.84 -25.43 11.51
N LEU A 262 17.25 -25.92 10.41
CA LEU A 262 17.23 -25.16 9.14
C LEU A 262 16.45 -23.85 9.28
N LEU A 263 15.35 -23.84 10.05
CA LEU A 263 14.58 -22.62 10.31
C LEU A 263 15.40 -21.59 11.11
N PHE A 264 16.21 -22.03 12.09
CA PHE A 264 17.10 -21.13 12.81
C PHE A 264 18.17 -20.50 11.91
N GLU A 265 18.79 -21.29 11.00
CA GLU A 265 19.75 -20.75 10.02
C GLU A 265 19.10 -19.67 9.12
N ILE A 266 17.86 -19.88 8.70
CA ILE A 266 17.10 -18.89 7.92
C ILE A 266 16.81 -17.64 8.76
N SER A 267 16.41 -17.82 10.01
CA SER A 267 16.14 -16.74 10.95
C SER A 267 17.38 -15.90 11.23
N GLU A 268 18.54 -16.52 11.42
CA GLU A 268 19.83 -15.83 11.60
C GLU A 268 20.16 -14.94 10.39
N TYR A 269 19.97 -15.45 9.17
CA TYR A 269 20.16 -14.67 7.96
C TYR A 269 19.25 -13.44 7.92
N TRP A 270 17.95 -13.60 8.19
CA TRP A 270 17.01 -12.48 8.21
C TRP A 270 17.30 -11.47 9.32
N GLU A 271 17.85 -11.93 10.45
CA GLU A 271 18.31 -11.04 11.52
C GLU A 271 19.50 -10.18 11.08
N GLU A 272 20.41 -10.72 10.27
CA GLU A 272 21.51 -9.97 9.67
C GLU A 272 20.99 -8.94 8.65
N VAL A 273 20.06 -9.32 7.77
CA VAL A 273 19.39 -8.40 6.85
C VAL A 273 18.71 -7.27 7.63
N ARG A 274 17.97 -7.61 8.70
CA ARG A 274 17.30 -6.63 9.56
C ARG A 274 18.28 -5.61 10.15
N LYS A 275 19.40 -6.08 10.66
CA LYS A 275 20.44 -5.21 11.26
C LYS A 275 21.06 -4.29 10.20
N ARG A 276 21.42 -4.83 9.04
CA ARG A 276 22.00 -4.08 7.93
C ARG A 276 21.05 -3.00 7.41
N GLY A 277 19.75 -3.33 7.26
CA GLY A 277 18.72 -2.40 6.82
C GLY A 277 18.14 -1.50 7.92
N HIS A 278 18.65 -1.59 9.17
CA HIS A 278 18.13 -0.86 10.34
C HIS A 278 16.61 -1.03 10.55
N TYR A 279 16.05 -2.16 10.13
CA TYR A 279 14.62 -2.43 10.24
C TYR A 279 14.19 -2.73 11.68
N LYS A 280 12.96 -2.37 12.01
CA LYS A 280 12.36 -2.62 13.33
C LYS A 280 12.01 -4.11 13.50
N ARG A 281 12.07 -4.62 14.74
CA ARG A 281 11.50 -5.92 15.11
C ARG A 281 10.02 -5.77 15.47
N GLY A 282 9.21 -6.75 15.12
CA GLY A 282 7.80 -6.81 15.51
C GLY A 282 7.59 -6.86 17.03
N VAL A 283 8.52 -7.47 17.75
CA VAL A 283 8.46 -7.63 19.22
C VAL A 283 8.58 -6.29 19.96
N SER A 284 9.19 -5.26 19.37
CA SER A 284 9.31 -3.93 19.99
C SER A 284 8.00 -3.13 19.95
N SER A 285 7.04 -3.54 19.16
CA SER A 285 5.72 -2.95 19.09
C SER A 285 4.88 -3.51 20.23
N LEU A 286 4.39 -2.66 21.11
CA LEU A 286 3.43 -3.06 22.14
C LEU A 286 2.25 -3.78 21.48
N THR A 287 1.92 -4.95 21.99
CA THR A 287 0.71 -5.65 21.59
C THR A 287 -0.49 -4.77 21.93
N HIS A 288 -1.18 -4.25 20.93
CA HIS A 288 -2.30 -3.35 21.17
C HIS A 288 -3.57 -4.14 21.50
N MET A 289 -3.72 -4.53 22.76
CA MET A 289 -4.92 -5.24 23.23
C MET A 289 -6.24 -4.48 22.98
N LYS A 290 -6.18 -3.16 22.85
CA LYS A 290 -7.33 -2.32 22.44
C LYS A 290 -7.83 -2.65 21.02
N VAL A 291 -7.10 -3.44 20.21
CA VAL A 291 -7.58 -3.91 18.90
C VAL A 291 -8.93 -4.63 19.00
N TYR A 292 -9.19 -5.31 20.11
CA TYR A 292 -10.48 -5.96 20.34
C TYR A 292 -11.63 -4.95 20.52
N SER A 293 -11.34 -3.68 20.81
CA SER A 293 -12.32 -2.59 20.93
C SER A 293 -12.49 -1.81 19.62
N HIS A 294 -11.40 -1.29 19.06
CA HIS A 294 -11.45 -0.42 17.87
C HIS A 294 -11.30 -1.16 16.54
N GLN A 295 -10.82 -2.41 16.55
CA GLN A 295 -10.68 -3.31 15.39
C GLN A 295 -9.78 -2.78 14.27
N VAL A 296 -8.89 -1.83 14.59
CA VAL A 296 -7.96 -1.21 13.63
C VAL A 296 -6.75 -2.11 13.42
N PRO A 297 -6.48 -2.57 12.18
CA PRO A 297 -5.29 -3.36 11.86
C PRO A 297 -4.01 -2.56 12.08
N GLY A 298 -2.91 -3.25 12.39
CA GLY A 298 -1.63 -2.62 12.67
C GLY A 298 -1.08 -1.77 11.51
N GLY A 299 -1.25 -2.20 10.27
CA GLY A 299 -0.86 -1.42 9.09
C GLY A 299 -1.65 -0.11 8.94
N MET A 300 -2.95 -0.14 9.28
CA MET A 300 -3.78 1.07 9.32
C MET A 300 -3.30 2.02 10.42
N MET A 301 -2.97 1.50 11.62
CA MET A 301 -2.45 2.31 12.73
C MET A 301 -1.20 3.09 12.34
N SER A 302 -0.24 2.42 11.70
CA SER A 302 1.00 3.09 11.25
C SER A 302 0.73 4.22 10.26
N ASN A 303 -0.22 4.02 9.35
CA ASN A 303 -0.62 5.05 8.41
C ASN A 303 -1.29 6.24 9.11
N LEU A 304 -2.21 5.99 10.06
CA LEU A 304 -2.89 7.04 10.83
C LEU A 304 -1.89 7.89 11.63
N VAL A 305 -0.95 7.24 12.30
CA VAL A 305 0.12 7.95 13.05
C VAL A 305 0.90 8.86 12.10
N SER A 306 1.40 8.33 10.97
CA SER A 306 2.18 9.13 10.02
C SER A 306 1.38 10.30 9.45
N GLN A 307 0.08 10.12 9.22
CA GLN A 307 -0.78 11.19 8.72
C GLN A 307 -1.03 12.28 9.75
N LEU A 308 -1.33 11.90 10.98
CA LEU A 308 -1.55 12.85 12.07
C LEU A 308 -0.24 13.58 12.44
N GLU A 309 0.93 12.93 12.30
CA GLU A 309 2.24 13.58 12.45
C GLU A 309 2.45 14.66 11.38
N ILE A 310 2.17 14.35 10.11
CA ILE A 310 2.26 15.33 9.00
C ILE A 310 1.35 16.54 9.25
N GLN A 311 0.20 16.31 9.88
CA GLN A 311 -0.80 17.35 10.17
C GLN A 311 -0.59 18.03 11.54
N ASN A 312 0.50 17.73 12.25
CA ASN A 312 0.76 18.20 13.61
C ASN A 312 -0.42 17.96 14.58
N ALA A 313 -1.15 16.85 14.39
CA ALA A 313 -2.35 16.50 15.13
C ALA A 313 -2.26 15.11 15.79
N LEU A 314 -1.05 14.64 16.10
CA LEU A 314 -0.83 13.32 16.70
C LEU A 314 -1.50 13.17 18.07
N ASP A 315 -1.68 14.26 18.80
CA ASP A 315 -2.41 14.35 20.07
C ASP A 315 -3.90 13.98 19.93
N ARG A 316 -4.45 14.04 18.70
CA ARG A 316 -5.83 13.66 18.39
C ARG A 316 -6.00 12.19 18.00
N LEU A 317 -4.96 11.38 18.07
CA LEU A 317 -5.01 9.97 17.67
C LEU A 317 -6.09 9.18 18.42
N ASP A 318 -6.23 9.39 19.72
CA ASP A 318 -7.26 8.68 20.52
C ASP A 318 -8.68 9.03 20.04
N GLU A 319 -8.96 10.29 19.68
CA GLU A 319 -10.25 10.71 19.13
C GLU A 319 -10.53 10.02 17.76
N VAL A 320 -9.52 9.93 16.90
CA VAL A 320 -9.63 9.23 15.62
C VAL A 320 -9.91 7.74 15.85
N MET A 321 -9.24 7.12 16.83
CA MET A 321 -9.46 5.72 17.18
C MET A 321 -10.87 5.43 17.71
N GLU A 322 -11.49 6.37 18.39
CA GLU A 322 -12.89 6.30 18.84
C GLU A 322 -13.88 6.56 17.69
N GLU A 323 -13.50 7.38 16.71
CA GLU A 323 -14.34 7.73 15.57
C GLU A 323 -14.41 6.60 14.51
N ILE A 324 -13.34 5.83 14.31
CA ILE A 324 -13.29 4.74 13.33
C ILE A 324 -14.44 3.73 13.49
N PRO A 325 -14.74 3.18 14.69
CA PRO A 325 -15.88 2.28 14.87
C PRO A 325 -17.24 2.91 14.54
N ARG A 326 -17.39 4.21 14.77
CA ARG A 326 -18.63 4.95 14.45
C ARG A 326 -18.82 5.09 12.94
N VAL A 327 -17.79 5.60 12.23
CA VAL A 327 -17.80 5.70 10.77
C VAL A 327 -18.09 4.32 10.16
N ARG A 328 -17.39 3.29 10.63
CA ARG A 328 -17.57 1.92 10.17
C ARG A 328 -19.01 1.42 10.34
N ALA A 329 -19.64 1.70 11.45
CA ALA A 329 -21.04 1.31 11.71
C ALA A 329 -22.00 2.05 10.77
N GLU A 330 -21.81 3.34 10.58
CA GLU A 330 -22.64 4.20 9.72
C GLU A 330 -22.60 3.79 8.25
N VAL A 331 -21.47 3.24 7.78
CA VAL A 331 -21.30 2.82 6.37
C VAL A 331 -21.45 1.30 6.17
N GLY A 332 -22.16 0.60 7.06
CA GLY A 332 -22.55 -0.80 6.83
C GLY A 332 -21.50 -1.83 7.24
N TYR A 333 -20.62 -1.50 8.19
CA TYR A 333 -19.64 -2.41 8.81
C TYR A 333 -18.62 -3.06 7.85
N PRO A 334 -17.99 -2.36 6.90
CA PRO A 334 -16.98 -2.98 6.06
C PRO A 334 -15.84 -3.57 6.90
N PRO A 335 -15.26 -4.71 6.53
CA PRO A 335 -14.01 -5.18 7.11
C PRO A 335 -12.89 -4.15 6.89
N LEU A 336 -12.08 -3.90 7.93
CA LEU A 336 -10.96 -2.95 7.84
C LEU A 336 -9.74 -3.59 7.16
N VAL A 337 -9.91 -4.02 5.93
CA VAL A 337 -8.86 -4.49 5.03
C VAL A 337 -8.73 -3.52 3.86
N THR A 338 -7.59 -3.51 3.16
CA THR A 338 -7.38 -2.62 2.00
C THR A 338 -8.38 -2.92 0.87
N PRO A 339 -9.07 -1.91 0.27
CA PRO A 339 -8.90 -0.48 0.49
C PRO A 339 -9.77 0.11 1.62
N MET A 340 -10.75 -0.63 2.18
CA MET A 340 -11.72 -0.13 3.16
C MET A 340 -11.08 0.44 4.42
N SER A 341 -9.96 -0.13 4.90
CA SER A 341 -9.22 0.41 6.04
C SER A 341 -8.73 1.85 5.81
N GLN A 342 -8.31 2.17 4.59
CA GLN A 342 -7.88 3.52 4.22
C GLN A 342 -9.09 4.45 4.12
N ILE A 343 -10.14 4.04 3.42
CA ILE A 343 -11.36 4.83 3.21
C ILE A 343 -12.01 5.22 4.54
N VAL A 344 -12.23 4.25 5.42
CA VAL A 344 -12.83 4.47 6.75
C VAL A 344 -11.90 5.31 7.64
N GLY A 345 -10.58 5.04 7.59
CA GLY A 345 -9.59 5.78 8.36
C GLY A 345 -9.52 7.24 7.98
N THR A 346 -9.46 7.52 6.68
CA THR A 346 -9.47 8.90 6.15
C THR A 346 -10.72 9.66 6.56
N GLN A 347 -11.89 9.03 6.46
CA GLN A 347 -13.13 9.68 6.87
C GLN A 347 -13.16 9.97 8.37
N ALA A 348 -12.64 9.06 9.21
CA ALA A 348 -12.54 9.30 10.64
C ALA A 348 -11.59 10.48 10.97
N VAL A 349 -10.44 10.56 10.28
CA VAL A 349 -9.52 11.69 10.40
C VAL A 349 -10.21 13.00 10.01
N PHE A 350 -10.95 13.04 8.90
CA PHE A 350 -11.69 14.24 8.48
C PHE A 350 -12.72 14.67 9.51
N ASN A 351 -13.52 13.73 10.01
CA ASN A 351 -14.53 14.01 11.02
C ASN A 351 -13.92 14.64 12.28
N VAL A 352 -12.76 14.16 12.70
CA VAL A 352 -12.05 14.65 13.89
C VAL A 352 -11.41 16.00 13.61
N LEU A 353 -10.61 16.15 12.56
CA LEU A 353 -9.85 17.37 12.29
C LEU A 353 -10.74 18.58 11.98
N THR A 354 -11.81 18.37 11.21
CA THR A 354 -12.77 19.46 10.90
C THR A 354 -13.67 19.81 12.08
N GLY A 355 -13.76 18.97 13.11
CA GLY A 355 -14.68 19.15 14.24
C GLY A 355 -16.16 18.99 13.88
N LYS A 356 -16.48 18.71 12.61
CA LYS A 356 -17.85 18.54 12.10
C LYS A 356 -17.93 17.28 11.25
N ARG A 357 -18.60 16.26 11.81
CA ARG A 357 -18.73 14.95 11.18
C ARG A 357 -19.40 15.05 9.80
N TRP A 358 -18.81 14.34 8.81
CA TRP A 358 -19.32 14.27 7.44
C TRP A 358 -19.43 15.65 6.74
N SER A 359 -18.62 16.64 7.13
CA SER A 359 -18.53 17.92 6.42
C SER A 359 -17.60 17.83 5.21
N VAL A 360 -16.60 16.99 5.30
CA VAL A 360 -15.69 16.63 4.21
C VAL A 360 -15.79 15.14 4.00
N VAL A 361 -15.93 14.71 2.75
CA VAL A 361 -16.06 13.30 2.36
C VAL A 361 -15.08 13.04 1.24
N SER A 362 -14.24 12.00 1.37
CA SER A 362 -13.35 11.62 0.28
C SER A 362 -14.14 11.03 -0.91
N LYS A 363 -13.57 11.16 -2.11
CA LYS A 363 -14.16 10.54 -3.31
C LYS A 363 -14.37 9.05 -3.13
N GLU A 364 -13.39 8.35 -2.58
CA GLU A 364 -13.45 6.91 -2.37
C GLU A 364 -14.55 6.51 -1.37
N MET A 365 -14.77 7.31 -0.33
CA MET A 365 -15.88 7.08 0.61
C MET A 365 -17.23 7.30 -0.10
N LYS A 366 -17.34 8.33 -0.93
CA LYS A 366 -18.53 8.58 -1.74
C LYS A 366 -18.78 7.45 -2.71
N ASP A 367 -17.75 7.02 -3.45
CA ASP A 367 -17.83 5.91 -4.39
C ASP A 367 -18.22 4.60 -3.69
N TYR A 368 -17.70 4.34 -2.49
CA TYR A 368 -18.10 3.19 -1.69
C TYR A 368 -19.59 3.25 -1.30
N ILE A 369 -20.07 4.39 -0.81
CA ILE A 369 -21.49 4.57 -0.44
C ILE A 369 -22.40 4.46 -1.67
N CYS A 370 -21.93 4.90 -2.84
CA CYS A 370 -22.63 4.74 -4.12
C CYS A 370 -22.57 3.32 -4.70
N GLY A 371 -21.84 2.38 -4.08
CA GLY A 371 -21.80 0.96 -4.49
C GLY A 371 -20.69 0.60 -5.48
N TYR A 372 -19.80 1.52 -5.84
CA TYR A 372 -18.72 1.28 -6.82
C TYR A 372 -17.58 0.38 -6.30
N TYR A 373 -17.56 0.02 -5.02
CA TYR A 373 -16.63 -0.96 -4.45
C TYR A 373 -17.26 -2.34 -4.24
N GLY A 374 -18.59 -2.44 -4.37
CA GLY A 374 -19.36 -3.65 -4.11
C GLY A 374 -20.47 -3.41 -3.07
N LYS A 375 -21.12 -4.49 -2.67
CA LYS A 375 -22.23 -4.45 -1.73
C LYS A 375 -21.71 -4.34 -0.29
N ALA A 376 -22.18 -3.32 0.44
CA ALA A 376 -21.88 -3.21 1.87
C ALA A 376 -22.38 -4.43 2.64
N PRO A 377 -21.61 -4.92 3.64
CA PRO A 377 -22.00 -6.11 4.42
C PRO A 377 -23.29 -5.94 5.22
N GLY A 378 -23.62 -4.71 5.60
CA GLY A 378 -24.82 -4.39 6.37
C GLY A 378 -25.49 -3.10 5.92
N PRO A 379 -26.63 -2.74 6.54
CA PRO A 379 -27.32 -1.51 6.22
C PRO A 379 -26.47 -0.29 6.58
N MET A 380 -26.44 0.69 5.67
CA MET A 380 -25.85 2.01 5.91
C MET A 380 -26.86 2.95 6.56
N ASP A 381 -26.36 3.94 7.30
CA ASP A 381 -27.18 5.01 7.87
C ASP A 381 -27.76 5.88 6.74
N GLN A 382 -29.10 5.94 6.65
CA GLN A 382 -29.77 6.61 5.54
C GLN A 382 -29.61 8.14 5.55
N GLU A 383 -29.39 8.75 6.71
CA GLU A 383 -29.14 10.20 6.80
C GLU A 383 -27.75 10.51 6.23
N ILE A 384 -26.76 9.66 6.54
CA ILE A 384 -25.41 9.78 6.00
C ILE A 384 -25.42 9.53 4.48
N VAL A 385 -26.09 8.46 4.04
CA VAL A 385 -26.22 8.15 2.60
C VAL A 385 -26.82 9.34 1.85
N ALA A 386 -27.95 9.89 2.31
CA ALA A 386 -28.60 11.03 1.68
C ALA A 386 -27.68 12.26 1.62
N LYS A 387 -26.91 12.50 2.69
CA LYS A 387 -25.98 13.62 2.76
C LYS A 387 -24.80 13.48 1.81
N VAL A 388 -24.25 12.28 1.66
CA VAL A 388 -23.02 12.02 0.89
C VAL A 388 -23.31 11.84 -0.59
N VAL A 389 -24.38 11.10 -0.92
CA VAL A 389 -24.74 10.81 -2.32
C VAL A 389 -25.12 12.09 -3.07
N GLY A 390 -25.97 12.95 -2.48
CA GLY A 390 -26.49 14.14 -3.16
C GLY A 390 -27.12 13.75 -4.50
N ASP A 391 -26.66 14.39 -5.59
CA ASP A 391 -27.13 14.13 -6.96
C ASP A 391 -26.34 13.00 -7.68
N SER A 392 -25.43 12.31 -6.98
CA SER A 392 -24.60 11.26 -7.58
C SER A 392 -25.44 10.01 -7.90
N GLN A 393 -25.05 9.32 -8.95
CA GLN A 393 -25.68 8.07 -9.33
C GLN A 393 -25.26 6.96 -8.35
N VAL A 394 -26.24 6.31 -7.75
CA VAL A 394 -26.04 5.07 -6.96
C VAL A 394 -26.11 3.90 -7.91
N LEU A 395 -25.15 2.98 -7.80
CA LEU A 395 -25.13 1.76 -8.58
C LEU A 395 -26.27 0.83 -8.15
N ASP A 396 -26.92 0.21 -9.13
CA ASP A 396 -27.91 -0.83 -8.85
C ASP A 396 -27.23 -1.97 -8.06
N PRO A 397 -27.77 -2.35 -6.89
CA PRO A 397 -27.20 -3.40 -6.04
C PRO A 397 -26.95 -4.74 -6.72
N ASP A 398 -27.66 -5.03 -7.83
CA ASP A 398 -27.51 -6.27 -8.58
C ASP A 398 -26.42 -6.20 -9.66
N VAL A 399 -25.89 -5.01 -9.96
CA VAL A 399 -24.79 -4.81 -10.91
C VAL A 399 -23.44 -4.99 -10.22
N ALA A 400 -22.58 -5.84 -10.77
CA ALA A 400 -21.20 -5.96 -10.30
C ALA A 400 -20.38 -4.73 -10.74
N PRO A 401 -19.68 -4.03 -9.82
CA PRO A 401 -18.95 -2.80 -10.16
C PRO A 401 -17.89 -3.00 -11.25
N GLY A 402 -17.26 -4.17 -11.31
CA GLY A 402 -16.25 -4.51 -12.32
C GLY A 402 -16.77 -4.45 -13.75
N LEU A 403 -18.10 -4.65 -13.97
CA LEU A 403 -18.71 -4.54 -15.30
C LEU A 403 -18.74 -3.12 -15.86
N LEU A 404 -18.54 -2.11 -15.01
CA LEU A 404 -18.49 -0.71 -15.43
C LEU A 404 -17.11 -0.33 -15.98
N VAL A 405 -16.10 -1.14 -15.73
CA VAL A 405 -14.72 -0.86 -16.20
C VAL A 405 -14.55 -1.51 -17.57
N THR A 406 -14.51 -0.68 -18.60
CA THR A 406 -14.44 -1.10 -20.00
C THR A 406 -13.07 -0.90 -20.64
N THR A 407 -12.09 -0.37 -19.92
CA THR A 407 -10.73 -0.13 -20.42
C THR A 407 -10.14 -1.41 -20.97
N THR A 408 -9.74 -1.39 -22.23
CA THR A 408 -9.14 -2.51 -22.93
C THR A 408 -7.63 -2.50 -22.82
N PHE A 409 -7.01 -3.65 -23.04
CA PHE A 409 -5.55 -3.75 -23.11
C PHE A 409 -4.97 -2.94 -24.27
N ALA A 410 -5.66 -2.94 -25.44
CA ALA A 410 -5.23 -2.20 -26.61
C ALA A 410 -5.21 -0.67 -26.39
N GLU A 411 -6.20 -0.12 -25.68
CA GLU A 411 -6.19 1.30 -25.30
C GLU A 411 -4.99 1.64 -24.42
N LEU A 412 -4.68 0.81 -23.42
CA LEU A 412 -3.52 1.02 -22.54
C LEU A 412 -2.18 0.87 -23.29
N GLU A 413 -2.09 -0.06 -24.25
CA GLU A 413 -0.92 -0.23 -25.12
C GLU A 413 -0.70 1.02 -25.99
N GLU A 414 -1.77 1.60 -26.56
CA GLU A 414 -1.70 2.84 -27.30
C GLU A 414 -1.28 4.03 -26.42
N GLU A 415 -1.86 4.14 -25.19
CA GLU A 415 -1.54 5.23 -24.26
C GLU A 415 -0.08 5.23 -23.79
N ILE A 416 0.49 4.07 -23.49
CA ILE A 416 1.88 3.97 -23.07
C ILE A 416 2.84 4.08 -24.25
N GLY A 417 2.44 3.66 -25.44
CA GLY A 417 3.18 3.76 -26.69
C GLY A 417 4.53 3.04 -26.65
N ASP A 418 5.55 3.66 -27.25
CA ASP A 418 6.89 3.07 -27.43
C ASP A 418 7.65 2.74 -26.12
N LEU A 419 7.16 3.19 -24.96
CA LEU A 419 7.76 2.83 -23.67
C LEU A 419 7.54 1.36 -23.32
N ALA A 420 6.39 0.79 -23.70
CA ALA A 420 6.12 -0.63 -23.51
C ALA A 420 6.83 -1.47 -24.60
N LYS A 421 7.49 -2.55 -24.17
CA LYS A 421 8.14 -3.54 -25.04
C LYS A 421 7.58 -4.94 -24.87
N SER A 422 6.73 -5.12 -23.85
CA SER A 422 6.12 -6.40 -23.50
C SER A 422 4.70 -6.21 -22.96
N GLU A 423 3.92 -7.29 -22.95
CA GLU A 423 2.64 -7.33 -22.26
C GLU A 423 2.76 -6.93 -20.78
N GLU A 424 3.85 -7.33 -20.14
CA GLU A 424 4.12 -7.03 -18.73
C GLU A 424 4.32 -5.53 -18.48
N ASP A 425 4.93 -4.81 -19.42
CA ASP A 425 5.08 -3.34 -19.36
C ASP A 425 3.71 -2.64 -19.43
N VAL A 426 2.82 -3.12 -20.31
CA VAL A 426 1.44 -2.61 -20.42
C VAL A 426 0.65 -2.91 -19.14
N LEU A 427 0.81 -4.11 -18.56
CA LEU A 427 0.17 -4.48 -17.30
C LEU A 427 0.71 -3.64 -16.12
N MET A 428 2.01 -3.34 -16.08
CA MET A 428 2.55 -2.39 -15.09
C MET A 428 1.89 -1.02 -15.21
N TYR A 429 1.73 -0.54 -16.45
CA TYR A 429 1.07 0.73 -16.73
C TYR A 429 -0.41 0.71 -16.36
N ALA A 430 -1.14 -0.35 -16.69
CA ALA A 430 -2.54 -0.52 -16.32
C ALA A 430 -2.78 -0.37 -14.81
N LEU A 431 -1.87 -0.94 -14.02
CA LEU A 431 -1.97 -1.00 -12.56
C LEU A 431 -1.48 0.29 -11.88
N PHE A 432 -0.35 0.84 -12.35
CA PHE A 432 0.34 1.98 -11.74
C PHE A 432 0.91 2.91 -12.83
N PRO A 433 0.07 3.72 -13.50
CA PRO A 433 0.45 4.47 -14.70
C PRO A 433 1.65 5.38 -14.51
N ASN A 434 1.67 6.18 -13.45
CA ASN A 434 2.71 7.16 -13.19
C ASN A 434 4.06 6.51 -12.86
N GLU A 435 4.02 5.50 -11.99
CA GLU A 435 5.19 4.75 -11.56
C GLU A 435 5.78 3.92 -12.69
N ALA A 436 4.92 3.27 -13.48
CA ALA A 436 5.36 2.50 -14.65
C ALA A 436 6.00 3.40 -15.70
N ARG A 437 5.40 4.55 -16.02
CA ARG A 437 6.02 5.53 -16.95
C ARG A 437 7.39 5.99 -16.45
N THR A 438 7.48 6.34 -15.17
CA THR A 438 8.75 6.78 -14.55
C THR A 438 9.81 5.70 -14.63
N TYR A 439 9.46 4.48 -14.21
CA TYR A 439 10.35 3.33 -14.22
C TYR A 439 10.83 3.00 -15.65
N LEU A 440 9.89 2.80 -16.57
CA LEU A 440 10.20 2.42 -17.95
C LEU A 440 11.01 3.51 -18.68
N SER A 441 10.69 4.80 -18.50
CA SER A 441 11.44 5.90 -19.09
C SER A 441 12.90 5.89 -18.64
N LYS A 442 13.15 5.66 -17.33
CA LYS A 442 14.49 5.59 -16.77
C LYS A 442 15.31 4.43 -17.36
N HIS A 443 14.72 3.23 -17.37
CA HIS A 443 15.43 2.03 -17.80
C HIS A 443 15.61 1.95 -19.32
N ARG A 444 14.65 2.45 -20.12
CA ARG A 444 14.81 2.53 -21.59
C ARG A 444 15.84 3.58 -22.02
N THR A 445 16.01 4.67 -21.24
CA THR A 445 17.06 5.66 -21.51
C THR A 445 18.45 5.08 -21.24
N SER A 446 18.58 4.29 -20.16
CA SER A 446 19.83 3.59 -19.83
C SER A 446 20.21 2.57 -20.91
N GLU A 447 19.26 1.74 -21.38
CA GLU A 447 19.49 0.81 -22.49
C GLU A 447 19.98 1.51 -23.78
N LYS A 448 19.44 2.70 -24.09
CA LYS A 448 19.89 3.49 -25.24
C LYS A 448 21.31 4.01 -25.08
N VAL A 449 21.68 4.44 -23.87
CA VAL A 449 23.04 4.91 -23.57
C VAL A 449 24.04 3.75 -23.68
N ASP A 450 23.71 2.59 -23.13
CA ASP A 450 24.55 1.40 -23.21
C ASP A 450 24.70 0.92 -24.65
N PHE A 451 23.62 0.94 -25.45
CA PHE A 451 23.67 0.61 -26.89
C PHE A 451 24.55 1.60 -27.69
N LEU A 452 24.44 2.91 -27.42
CA LEU A 452 25.28 3.93 -28.07
C LEU A 452 26.76 3.81 -27.66
N LEU A 453 27.03 3.44 -26.42
CA LEU A 453 28.38 3.17 -25.92
C LEU A 453 28.96 1.90 -26.56
N GLU A 454 28.14 0.87 -26.81
CA GLU A 454 28.55 -0.34 -27.53
C GLU A 454 28.82 -0.06 -29.02
N GLU A 455 28.03 0.80 -29.70
CA GLU A 455 28.29 1.21 -31.10
C GLU A 455 29.53 2.07 -31.21
N GLU A 456 29.80 2.99 -30.27
CA GLU A 456 31.04 3.78 -30.25
C GLU A 456 32.27 2.91 -29.94
N SER A 457 32.14 1.90 -29.05
CA SER A 457 33.25 1.00 -28.70
C SER A 457 33.65 0.04 -29.81
N SER A 458 32.74 -0.22 -30.76
CA SER A 458 33.05 -1.08 -31.92
C SER A 458 33.91 -0.36 -33.01
N GLN A 459 34.14 0.94 -32.87
CA GLN A 459 34.95 1.74 -33.83
C GLN A 459 36.31 2.19 -33.29
N THR A 460 36.67 1.97 -32.01
CA THR A 460 37.95 2.34 -31.42
C THR A 460 38.75 1.12 -30.99
N LYS A 461 39.98 1.06 -31.45
CA LYS A 461 40.98 0.03 -31.14
C LYS A 461 41.30 0.00 -29.65
N GLU A 462 41.62 -1.24 -29.19
CA GLU A 462 42.28 -1.57 -27.92
C GLU A 462 43.25 -0.46 -27.45
N GLU A 463 42.91 0.15 -26.27
CA GLU A 463 43.87 0.60 -25.26
C GLU A 463 43.07 1.28 -24.13
N ASP A 464 43.36 0.86 -22.88
CA ASP A 464 42.94 1.42 -21.57
C ASP A 464 41.55 1.04 -21.06
N TYR A 465 41.40 -0.22 -20.62
CA TYR A 465 40.29 -0.66 -19.75
C TYR A 465 40.64 -0.43 -18.28
N VAL A 466 39.93 0.49 -17.60
CA VAL A 466 39.88 0.51 -16.14
C VAL A 466 38.94 -0.60 -15.69
N ASP A 467 39.44 -1.57 -14.91
CA ASP A 467 38.66 -2.71 -14.42
C ASP A 467 37.55 -2.23 -13.48
N ILE A 468 36.30 -2.52 -13.83
CA ILE A 468 35.07 -2.22 -13.04
C ILE A 468 35.17 -2.76 -11.61
N ASN A 469 35.94 -3.84 -11.38
CA ASN A 469 36.16 -4.40 -10.06
C ASN A 469 37.09 -3.52 -9.22
N GLN A 470 38.04 -2.82 -9.85
CA GLN A 470 38.89 -1.83 -9.16
C GLN A 470 38.07 -0.62 -8.74
N ILE A 471 37.13 -0.16 -9.56
CA ILE A 471 36.20 0.93 -9.19
C ILE A 471 35.32 0.52 -8.01
N ARG A 472 34.77 -0.70 -8.00
CA ARG A 472 34.00 -1.21 -6.86
C ARG A 472 34.79 -1.27 -5.56
N GLU A 473 36.06 -1.68 -5.65
CA GLU A 473 36.93 -1.75 -4.48
C GLU A 473 37.26 -0.37 -3.92
N LEU A 474 37.46 0.63 -4.80
CA LEU A 474 37.64 2.03 -4.42
C LEU A 474 36.39 2.62 -3.75
N VAL A 475 35.20 2.33 -4.26
CA VAL A 475 33.93 2.73 -3.64
C VAL A 475 33.79 2.10 -2.24
N ARG A 476 34.10 0.80 -2.11
CA ARG A 476 34.05 0.11 -0.82
C ARG A 476 35.04 0.67 0.18
N VAL A 477 36.27 0.97 -0.25
CA VAL A 477 37.29 1.60 0.61
C VAL A 477 36.87 3.01 1.04
N ALA A 478 36.21 3.77 0.15
CA ALA A 478 35.66 5.09 0.50
C ALA A 478 34.55 4.99 1.57
N GLU A 479 33.66 4.01 1.43
CA GLU A 479 32.58 3.74 2.39
C GLU A 479 33.14 3.29 3.76
N GLU A 480 34.08 2.32 3.77
CA GLU A 480 34.64 1.75 5.00
C GLU A 480 35.54 2.73 5.76
N SER A 481 36.22 3.64 5.03
CA SER A 481 37.17 4.61 5.63
C SER A 481 36.52 5.94 6.05
N GLY A 482 35.25 6.19 5.61
CA GLY A 482 34.53 7.44 5.90
C GLY A 482 35.18 8.70 5.29
N VAL A 483 35.98 8.54 4.23
CA VAL A 483 36.66 9.63 3.52
C VAL A 483 35.72 10.24 2.48
N GLY A 484 35.62 11.56 2.43
CA GLY A 484 34.69 12.26 1.54
C GLY A 484 35.06 12.22 0.07
N GLU A 485 36.31 11.98 -0.28
CA GLU A 485 36.81 11.85 -1.66
C GLU A 485 38.05 10.95 -1.68
N ILE A 486 38.11 10.02 -2.60
CA ILE A 486 39.33 9.25 -2.95
C ILE A 486 39.66 9.54 -4.41
N VAL A 487 40.90 9.91 -4.67
CA VAL A 487 41.44 10.12 -6.02
C VAL A 487 42.61 9.15 -6.23
N VAL A 488 42.52 8.36 -7.28
CA VAL A 488 43.58 7.45 -7.70
C VAL A 488 44.07 7.91 -9.06
N GLU A 489 45.38 8.06 -9.21
CA GLU A 489 46.06 8.40 -10.50
C GLU A 489 47.05 7.27 -10.80
N GLU A 490 46.83 6.57 -11.90
CA GLU A 490 47.72 5.50 -12.38
C GLU A 490 47.84 5.58 -13.89
N GLU A 491 49.07 5.60 -14.43
CA GLU A 491 49.44 5.57 -15.85
C GLU A 491 48.65 6.51 -16.80
N GLY A 492 48.23 7.69 -16.30
CA GLY A 492 47.52 8.71 -17.09
C GLY A 492 46.00 8.69 -16.93
N ALA A 493 45.44 7.69 -16.25
CA ALA A 493 44.03 7.67 -15.86
C ALA A 493 43.83 8.25 -14.45
N ARG A 494 42.80 9.07 -14.26
CA ARG A 494 42.43 9.67 -12.96
C ARG A 494 41.00 9.29 -12.62
N ILE A 495 40.84 8.51 -11.54
CA ILE A 495 39.54 8.10 -11.00
C ILE A 495 39.28 8.87 -9.71
N SER A 496 38.14 9.57 -9.63
CA SER A 496 37.70 10.26 -8.41
C SER A 496 36.35 9.71 -7.96
N VAL A 497 36.30 9.17 -6.73
CA VAL A 497 35.08 8.69 -6.09
C VAL A 497 34.71 9.68 -4.99
N ARG A 498 33.52 10.29 -5.06
CA ARG A 498 32.98 11.24 -4.05
C ARG A 498 31.75 10.67 -3.38
N MET A 499 31.73 10.74 -2.05
CA MET A 499 30.59 10.32 -1.26
C MET A 499 29.55 11.44 -1.13
N PRO A 500 28.23 11.15 -1.25
CA PRO A 500 27.18 12.14 -1.06
C PRO A 500 27.18 12.62 0.41
N GLY A 501 27.39 13.91 0.63
CA GLY A 501 27.34 14.52 1.98
C GLY A 501 28.65 15.19 2.46
N ALA A 502 29.76 15.08 1.76
CA ALA A 502 30.99 15.81 2.10
C ALA A 502 30.90 17.28 1.65
N MET A 503 30.67 18.18 2.59
CA MET A 503 30.77 19.61 2.32
C MET A 503 32.25 19.98 2.10
N CYS A 504 32.57 20.52 0.92
CA CYS A 504 33.87 21.12 0.62
C CYS A 504 34.15 22.28 1.55
N ALA A 505 35.17 22.15 2.38
CA ALA A 505 35.82 23.30 3.03
C ALA A 505 36.78 23.94 2.01
N ALA A 506 36.55 25.21 1.68
CA ALA A 506 37.53 26.01 0.93
C ALA A 506 38.81 26.24 1.74
N PRO A 507 40.00 26.35 1.11
CA PRO A 507 41.26 26.48 1.81
C PRO A 507 41.34 27.81 2.53
N ALA A 508 41.52 27.78 3.84
CA ALA A 508 41.77 28.95 4.67
C ALA A 508 43.26 29.32 4.68
N VAL A 509 43.56 30.58 4.43
CA VAL A 509 44.88 31.22 4.61
C VAL A 509 45.08 31.47 6.10
N PRO A 510 46.27 31.23 6.68
CA PRO A 510 46.49 31.35 8.12
C PRO A 510 46.70 32.81 8.56
N VAL A 511 45.93 33.25 9.56
CA VAL A 511 46.26 34.44 10.37
C VAL A 511 46.26 34.08 11.84
N ALA A 512 47.30 34.52 12.52
CA ALA A 512 47.70 34.16 13.87
C ALA A 512 46.85 34.75 14.99
N VAL A 513 46.87 34.04 16.11
CA VAL A 513 46.20 34.17 17.42
C VAL A 513 46.50 35.51 18.15
N PRO A 514 45.70 35.97 19.16
CA PRO A 514 45.86 35.40 20.50
C PRO A 514 44.55 35.12 21.27
N ALA A 515 44.68 34.22 22.24
CA ALA A 515 43.66 33.74 23.14
C ALA A 515 43.22 34.78 24.19
N GLU A 516 41.94 34.80 24.52
CA GLU A 516 41.46 35.15 25.88
C GLU A 516 40.08 34.53 26.18
N ALA A 517 39.88 34.26 27.42
CA ALA A 517 38.95 33.53 28.24
C ALA A 517 37.44 33.56 27.91
N VAL A 518 36.84 32.40 28.20
CA VAL A 518 35.40 32.08 28.26
C VAL A 518 34.69 32.78 29.40
N PRO A 519 33.44 33.22 29.28
CA PRO A 519 32.43 32.74 30.21
C PRO A 519 31.12 32.24 29.51
N ALA A 520 30.40 31.43 30.28
CA ALA A 520 29.22 30.63 29.98
C ALA A 520 28.14 31.26 29.10
N ALA A 521 27.68 30.49 28.12
CA ALA A 521 26.58 30.84 27.27
C ALA A 521 25.22 30.55 27.93
N GLN A 522 24.40 31.56 28.00
CA GLN A 522 22.96 31.45 28.25
C GLN A 522 22.25 30.84 27.05
N VAL A 523 21.32 29.93 27.33
CA VAL A 523 20.40 29.36 26.39
C VAL A 523 19.48 30.46 25.87
N ALA A 524 19.50 30.70 24.57
CA ALA A 524 18.53 31.59 23.88
C ALA A 524 17.21 30.85 23.67
N PRO A 525 16.05 31.53 23.75
CA PRO A 525 14.75 30.93 23.54
C PRO A 525 14.54 30.54 22.07
N ALA A 526 13.72 29.50 21.88
CA ALA A 526 13.29 29.02 20.58
C ALA A 526 12.70 30.16 19.72
N ALA A 527 13.04 30.17 18.45
CA ALA A 527 12.47 31.08 17.48
C ALA A 527 10.97 30.79 17.30
N GLU A 528 10.17 31.83 17.35
CA GLU A 528 8.75 31.81 16.96
C GLU A 528 8.59 31.33 15.51
N PRO A 529 7.46 30.64 15.18
CA PRO A 529 7.18 30.23 13.81
C PRO A 529 7.11 31.44 12.89
N ALA A 530 7.73 31.32 11.73
CA ALA A 530 7.68 32.35 10.70
C ALA A 530 6.24 32.67 10.35
N ALA A 531 5.88 33.94 10.44
CA ALA A 531 4.59 34.47 10.05
C ALA A 531 4.30 34.15 8.58
N ALA A 532 3.06 33.74 8.31
CA ALA A 532 2.50 33.61 6.97
C ALA A 532 2.72 34.91 6.16
N PRO A 533 2.92 34.83 4.84
CA PRO A 533 3.10 36.01 4.03
C PRO A 533 1.86 36.88 4.10
N ALA A 534 2.05 38.07 4.61
CA ALA A 534 1.04 39.11 4.66
C ALA A 534 0.86 39.68 3.25
N ASP A 535 -0.24 39.30 2.60
CA ASP A 535 -0.82 40.10 1.52
C ASP A 535 -2.36 40.00 1.52
N ASN A 536 -2.95 40.42 2.64
CA ASN A 536 -4.40 40.41 2.85
C ASN A 536 -5.02 41.83 2.65
N ALA A 537 -4.30 42.76 2.01
CA ALA A 537 -4.69 44.16 1.99
C ALA A 537 -5.53 44.61 0.77
N SER A 538 -5.90 43.70 -0.17
CA SER A 538 -6.64 44.12 -1.38
C SER A 538 -7.84 43.23 -1.77
N ARG A 539 -8.14 42.16 -1.02
CA ARG A 539 -9.27 41.28 -1.37
C ARG A 539 -10.55 41.72 -0.68
N PRO A 540 -11.70 41.82 -1.39
CA PRO A 540 -12.99 42.12 -0.77
C PRO A 540 -13.35 41.07 0.29
N ALA A 541 -13.83 41.50 1.45
CA ALA A 541 -14.28 40.61 2.53
C ALA A 541 -15.51 39.75 2.15
N SER A 542 -16.11 39.99 1.00
CA SER A 542 -17.24 39.24 0.45
C SER A 542 -16.83 38.00 -0.33
N TRP A 543 -15.54 37.83 -0.65
CA TRP A 543 -15.09 36.64 -1.37
C TRP A 543 -14.94 35.44 -0.41
N HIS A 544 -15.50 34.31 -0.82
CA HIS A 544 -15.35 33.05 -0.10
C HIS A 544 -13.98 32.45 -0.38
N CYS A 545 -13.23 32.11 0.68
CA CYS A 545 -11.94 31.47 0.56
C CYS A 545 -12.09 29.95 0.70
N VAL A 546 -11.84 29.22 -0.38
CA VAL A 546 -11.74 27.75 -0.34
C VAL A 546 -10.32 27.40 0.09
N THR A 547 -10.19 26.64 1.17
CA THR A 547 -8.90 26.26 1.76
C THR A 547 -8.66 24.74 1.66
N ALA A 548 -7.39 24.34 1.70
CA ALA A 548 -7.02 22.93 1.76
C ALA A 548 -7.53 22.31 3.09
N PRO A 549 -8.34 21.26 3.03
CA PRO A 549 -8.86 20.60 4.24
C PRO A 549 -7.83 19.66 4.89
N MET A 550 -6.63 19.51 4.30
CA MET A 550 -5.57 18.62 4.76
C MET A 550 -4.23 18.97 4.13
N VAL A 551 -3.15 18.40 4.70
CA VAL A 551 -1.82 18.42 4.09
C VAL A 551 -1.78 17.45 2.91
N GLY A 552 -1.26 17.90 1.78
CA GLY A 552 -1.17 17.09 0.57
C GLY A 552 -0.48 17.83 -0.57
N THR A 553 -0.73 17.39 -1.80
CA THR A 553 -0.29 18.05 -3.02
C THR A 553 -1.50 18.52 -3.81
N PHE A 554 -1.52 19.80 -4.15
CA PHE A 554 -2.58 20.43 -4.95
C PHE A 554 -2.40 20.06 -6.43
N TYR A 555 -3.48 19.62 -7.08
CA TYR A 555 -3.55 19.45 -8.53
C TYR A 555 -4.75 20.20 -9.09
N ALA A 556 -4.48 21.10 -10.03
CA ALA A 556 -5.51 21.90 -10.69
C ALA A 556 -6.32 21.10 -11.72
N ALA A 557 -5.80 19.95 -12.21
CA ALA A 557 -6.37 19.11 -13.26
C ALA A 557 -6.57 17.67 -12.80
N PRO A 558 -7.44 16.87 -13.46
CA PRO A 558 -7.67 15.46 -13.12
C PRO A 558 -6.47 14.55 -13.41
N ALA A 559 -5.62 14.92 -14.37
CA ALA A 559 -4.39 14.20 -14.71
C ALA A 559 -3.35 15.15 -15.32
N PRO A 560 -2.05 14.80 -15.30
CA PRO A 560 -1.02 15.60 -15.93
C PRO A 560 -1.28 15.81 -17.44
N GLY A 561 -1.35 17.08 -17.86
CA GLY A 561 -1.60 17.46 -19.25
C GLY A 561 -3.08 17.66 -19.62
N GLU A 562 -4.01 17.34 -18.74
CA GLU A 562 -5.43 17.64 -18.89
C GLU A 562 -5.75 19.10 -18.54
N PRO A 563 -6.84 19.66 -19.06
CA PRO A 563 -7.27 21.00 -18.70
C PRO A 563 -7.66 21.09 -17.22
N PRO A 564 -7.37 22.23 -16.56
CA PRO A 564 -7.74 22.41 -15.16
C PRO A 564 -9.27 22.40 -14.98
N PHE A 565 -9.73 21.95 -13.81
CA PHE A 565 -11.15 21.90 -13.46
C PHE A 565 -11.83 23.26 -13.57
N VAL A 566 -11.16 24.32 -13.14
CA VAL A 566 -11.64 25.70 -13.20
C VAL A 566 -10.49 26.67 -13.46
N LYS A 567 -10.82 27.82 -14.05
CA LYS A 567 -9.91 28.94 -14.31
C LYS A 567 -10.46 30.22 -13.70
N VAL A 568 -9.61 31.22 -13.53
CA VAL A 568 -10.04 32.55 -13.12
C VAL A 568 -11.05 33.10 -14.13
N GLY A 569 -12.21 33.50 -13.64
CA GLY A 569 -13.33 34.00 -14.43
C GLY A 569 -14.43 32.97 -14.68
N ASP A 570 -14.22 31.70 -14.39
CA ASP A 570 -15.24 30.67 -14.55
C ASP A 570 -16.34 30.80 -13.48
N GLU A 571 -17.59 30.59 -13.90
CA GLU A 571 -18.72 30.41 -12.99
C GLU A 571 -18.71 29.00 -12.42
N VAL A 572 -18.89 28.89 -11.10
CA VAL A 572 -18.96 27.62 -10.38
C VAL A 572 -20.27 27.48 -9.62
N THR A 573 -20.75 26.25 -9.56
CA THR A 573 -21.94 25.87 -8.79
C THR A 573 -21.53 25.22 -7.46
N ALA A 574 -22.44 25.22 -6.49
CA ALA A 574 -22.21 24.47 -5.26
C ALA A 574 -21.97 22.97 -5.57
N ASN A 575 -21.01 22.36 -4.88
CA ASN A 575 -20.52 21.00 -5.09
C ASN A 575 -19.76 20.74 -6.41
N GLN A 576 -19.44 21.76 -7.20
CA GLN A 576 -18.59 21.61 -8.38
C GLN A 576 -17.13 21.42 -7.94
N THR A 577 -16.44 20.42 -8.51
CA THR A 577 -15.02 20.17 -8.26
C THR A 577 -14.16 21.34 -8.78
N LEU A 578 -13.31 21.87 -7.92
CA LEU A 578 -12.38 22.96 -8.21
C LEU A 578 -10.95 22.48 -8.43
N CYS A 579 -10.52 21.48 -7.68
CA CYS A 579 -9.19 20.91 -7.73
C CYS A 579 -9.16 19.55 -7.05
N ILE A 580 -7.99 18.90 -7.09
CA ILE A 580 -7.70 17.69 -6.31
C ILE A 580 -6.58 18.02 -5.32
N VAL A 581 -6.71 17.52 -4.08
CA VAL A 581 -5.60 17.47 -3.12
C VAL A 581 -5.26 16.00 -2.90
N GLU A 582 -4.10 15.57 -3.42
CA GLU A 582 -3.60 14.22 -3.15
C GLU A 582 -3.08 14.16 -1.72
N ALA A 583 -3.75 13.42 -0.89
CA ALA A 583 -3.34 13.11 0.48
C ALA A 583 -3.54 11.62 0.72
N MET A 584 -2.58 10.97 1.39
CA MET A 584 -2.71 9.55 1.75
C MET A 584 -2.79 8.56 0.55
N LYS A 585 -2.30 8.94 -0.62
CA LYS A 585 -2.48 8.22 -1.90
C LYS A 585 -3.94 8.19 -2.39
N LEU A 586 -4.78 9.06 -1.86
CA LEU A 586 -6.16 9.28 -2.28
C LEU A 586 -6.25 10.65 -2.96
N MET A 587 -6.98 10.69 -4.05
CA MET A 587 -7.24 11.91 -4.82
C MET A 587 -8.51 12.58 -4.28
N ASN A 588 -8.35 13.55 -3.37
CA ASN A 588 -9.48 14.20 -2.73
C ASN A 588 -9.95 15.38 -3.57
N GLU A 589 -11.15 15.29 -4.12
CA GLU A 589 -11.77 16.40 -4.84
C GLU A 589 -12.21 17.49 -3.85
N ILE A 590 -11.74 18.70 -4.09
CA ILE A 590 -12.16 19.89 -3.34
C ILE A 590 -13.22 20.59 -4.16
N THR A 591 -14.39 20.76 -3.57
CA THR A 591 -15.57 21.32 -4.25
C THR A 591 -15.90 22.72 -3.72
N SER A 592 -16.61 23.50 -4.55
CA SER A 592 -17.15 24.78 -4.11
C SER A 592 -18.32 24.58 -3.13
N GLU A 593 -18.33 25.32 -2.03
CA GLU A 593 -19.47 25.33 -1.10
C GLU A 593 -20.61 26.24 -1.59
N GLU A 594 -20.31 27.20 -2.46
CA GLU A 594 -21.23 28.24 -2.90
C GLU A 594 -21.18 28.41 -4.44
N MET A 595 -22.26 28.96 -4.99
CA MET A 595 -22.29 29.43 -6.38
C MET A 595 -21.62 30.80 -6.50
N GLY A 596 -20.76 30.96 -7.51
CA GLY A 596 -20.04 32.20 -7.70
C GLY A 596 -19.08 32.19 -8.87
N VAL A 597 -18.21 33.21 -8.93
CA VAL A 597 -17.18 33.34 -9.96
C VAL A 597 -15.80 33.15 -9.33
N VAL A 598 -14.97 32.29 -9.89
CA VAL A 598 -13.56 32.11 -9.47
C VAL A 598 -12.79 33.38 -9.76
N ARG A 599 -12.32 34.07 -8.72
CA ARG A 599 -11.55 35.31 -8.83
C ARG A 599 -10.05 35.10 -8.74
N GLU A 600 -9.63 34.06 -8.04
CA GLU A 600 -8.22 33.77 -7.89
C GLU A 600 -8.00 32.26 -7.72
N VAL A 601 -6.97 31.73 -8.36
CA VAL A 601 -6.38 30.42 -8.11
C VAL A 601 -5.06 30.68 -7.40
N CYS A 602 -4.93 30.27 -6.14
CA CYS A 602 -3.84 30.69 -5.26
C CYS A 602 -2.54 29.95 -5.47
N LEU A 603 -2.56 28.79 -6.15
CA LEU A 603 -1.44 27.85 -6.23
C LEU A 603 -1.22 27.36 -7.65
N GLU A 604 0.02 27.00 -7.94
CA GLU A 604 0.39 26.28 -9.16
C GLU A 604 0.17 24.77 -8.99
N ASP A 605 0.03 24.05 -10.11
CA ASP A 605 -0.11 22.59 -10.14
C ASP A 605 1.06 21.90 -9.45
N ALA A 606 0.80 20.75 -8.78
CA ALA A 606 1.76 19.98 -8.00
C ALA A 606 2.40 20.74 -6.80
N THR A 607 1.76 21.79 -6.28
CA THR A 607 2.23 22.54 -5.11
C THR A 607 1.87 21.79 -3.81
N PRO A 608 2.82 21.59 -2.87
CA PRO A 608 2.51 21.09 -1.54
C PRO A 608 1.63 22.08 -0.77
N VAL A 609 0.61 21.58 -0.08
CA VAL A 609 -0.33 22.38 0.72
C VAL A 609 -0.42 21.87 2.15
N GLU A 610 -0.64 22.79 3.07
CA GLU A 610 -0.93 22.52 4.48
C GLU A 610 -2.42 22.73 4.76
N PHE A 611 -2.92 22.22 5.90
CA PHE A 611 -4.29 22.48 6.35
C PHE A 611 -4.55 23.98 6.44
N GLY A 612 -5.64 24.43 5.83
CA GLY A 612 -6.01 25.85 5.83
C GLY A 612 -5.29 26.70 4.78
N THR A 613 -4.41 26.13 3.95
CA THR A 613 -3.79 26.86 2.83
C THR A 613 -4.88 27.34 1.86
N PRO A 614 -4.94 28.63 1.51
CA PRO A 614 -5.88 29.14 0.50
C PRO A 614 -5.63 28.48 -0.86
N LEU A 615 -6.69 27.94 -1.47
CA LEU A 615 -6.68 27.32 -2.80
C LEU A 615 -7.32 28.22 -3.84
N PHE A 616 -8.51 28.74 -3.54
CA PHE A 616 -9.29 29.60 -4.42
C PHE A 616 -9.96 30.73 -3.64
N TYR A 617 -10.21 31.84 -4.33
CA TYR A 617 -11.16 32.85 -3.89
C TYR A 617 -12.31 32.91 -4.88
N ILE A 618 -13.55 32.78 -4.37
CA ILE A 618 -14.79 32.76 -5.14
C ILE A 618 -15.63 33.99 -4.70
N GLU A 619 -16.07 34.74 -5.66
CA GLU A 619 -17.06 35.82 -5.42
C GLU A 619 -18.46 35.23 -5.51
N PRO A 620 -19.20 35.12 -4.38
CA PRO A 620 -20.53 34.52 -4.37
C PRO A 620 -21.54 35.37 -5.18
N HIS A 621 -22.46 34.71 -5.88
CA HIS A 621 -23.59 35.40 -6.47
C HIS A 621 -24.50 35.96 -5.37
N ASN A 622 -24.69 37.27 -5.33
CA ASN A 622 -25.65 37.90 -4.41
C ASN A 622 -27.06 37.40 -4.73
N SER A 623 -27.75 36.83 -3.75
CA SER A 623 -29.14 36.37 -3.85
C SER A 623 -30.18 37.45 -4.18
N HIS A 624 -29.76 38.68 -4.54
CA HIS A 624 -30.62 39.79 -4.89
C HIS A 624 -30.82 40.01 -6.39
N ASP A 625 -30.09 39.34 -7.28
CA ASP A 625 -30.23 39.55 -8.74
C ASP A 625 -31.20 38.57 -9.43
N ALA A 626 -31.97 37.78 -8.68
CA ALA A 626 -32.95 36.82 -9.21
C ALA A 626 -34.39 37.38 -9.31
N ILE A 627 -34.57 38.70 -9.45
CA ILE A 627 -35.88 39.28 -9.80
C ILE A 627 -35.72 40.07 -11.11
N GLY A 628 -35.84 39.33 -12.22
CA GLY A 628 -36.04 39.94 -13.54
C GLY A 628 -37.40 40.63 -13.61
N PRO A 629 -37.54 41.73 -14.37
CA PRO A 629 -38.77 42.47 -14.42
C PRO A 629 -39.86 41.69 -15.13
N GLU A 630 -41.01 41.52 -14.45
CA GLU A 630 -42.27 41.18 -15.10
C GLU A 630 -42.59 42.25 -16.16
N SER A 631 -42.70 41.86 -17.40
CA SER A 631 -43.20 42.68 -18.49
C SER A 631 -44.70 42.88 -18.36
N ALA A 632 -45.10 44.12 -18.31
CA ALA A 632 -46.47 44.60 -18.49
C ALA A 632 -47.05 44.22 -19.86
#